data_66e445ebd0efacbf505db077e77f3f89
#
_entry.id   66e445ebd0efacbf505db077e77f3f89
#
_cell.length_a   1.000
_cell.length_b   1.000
_cell.length_c   1.000
_cell.angle_alpha   90.00
_cell.angle_beta   90.00
_cell.angle_gamma   90.00
#
_symmetry.space_group_name_H-M   'P 1'
#
loop_
_entity.id
_entity.type
_entity.pdbx_description
1 polymer ?
#
loop_
_entity_poly.entity_id
_entity_poly.type
_entity_poly.pdbx_seq_one_letter_code
_entity_poly.pdbx_strand_id
1 'polypeptide(L)'
;MSEPFLGEIRLFANGYAPRNWMFCEGQILPINTNQALYSLLGNLYGGDGAATFALPDYRGRVPVHVSTTLPLGTSAGKAFHQLTVNEMPRHTHLISASSNPANAASPLNSAWAAADNQYAPADALVQMSDQSVSITGGSQPHNNMQPYLVLNYAIAVQGIYPSRN
;
A
#
# COMPACT_ATOMS: atom_id res chain seq x y z
N MET A 1 -22.46 -13.59 -29.33
CA MET A 1 -21.59 -13.54 -28.15
C MET A 1 -22.09 -14.61 -27.20
N SER A 2 -21.20 -15.42 -26.64
CA SER A 2 -21.59 -16.41 -25.63
C SER A 2 -22.10 -15.69 -24.38
N GLU A 3 -23.16 -16.21 -23.79
CA GLU A 3 -23.69 -15.71 -22.52
C GLU A 3 -22.65 -15.96 -21.41
N PRO A 4 -22.36 -14.96 -20.54
CA PRO A 4 -21.39 -15.15 -19.49
C PRO A 4 -21.90 -16.06 -18.38
N PHE A 5 -20.99 -16.65 -17.61
CA PHE A 5 -21.36 -17.26 -16.34
C PHE A 5 -21.65 -16.16 -15.30
N LEU A 6 -22.69 -16.37 -14.50
CA LEU A 6 -22.97 -15.49 -13.35
C LEU A 6 -21.78 -15.44 -12.40
N GLY A 7 -21.34 -14.24 -12.04
CA GLY A 7 -20.12 -14.04 -11.22
C GLY A 7 -18.81 -14.09 -12.00
N GLU A 8 -18.84 -14.29 -13.33
CA GLU A 8 -17.62 -14.24 -14.15
C GLU A 8 -17.04 -12.83 -14.17
N ILE A 9 -15.70 -12.71 -14.02
CA ILE A 9 -14.98 -11.43 -14.06
C ILE A 9 -14.17 -11.37 -15.35
N ARG A 10 -14.31 -10.25 -16.08
CA ARG A 10 -13.53 -9.95 -17.29
C ARG A 10 -12.92 -8.56 -17.25
N LEU A 11 -11.86 -8.40 -18.05
CA LEU A 11 -11.22 -7.11 -18.31
C LEU A 11 -11.86 -6.44 -19.53
N PHE A 12 -12.13 -5.14 -19.39
CA PHE A 12 -12.70 -4.30 -20.44
C PHE A 12 -11.82 -3.04 -20.62
N ALA A 13 -11.51 -2.71 -21.87
CA ALA A 13 -10.74 -1.51 -22.21
C ALA A 13 -11.60 -0.25 -22.41
N ASN A 14 -12.94 -0.39 -22.28
CA ASN A 14 -13.91 0.70 -22.44
C ASN A 14 -14.35 1.27 -21.09
N GLY A 15 -14.85 2.51 -21.09
CA GLY A 15 -15.25 3.26 -19.90
C GLY A 15 -16.66 2.99 -19.39
N TYR A 16 -17.34 1.95 -19.86
CA TYR A 16 -18.69 1.56 -19.40
C TYR A 16 -18.79 0.05 -19.20
N ALA A 17 -19.57 -0.35 -18.22
CA ALA A 17 -19.88 -1.76 -18.03
C ALA A 17 -20.92 -2.20 -19.08
N PRO A 18 -20.71 -3.31 -19.82
CA PRO A 18 -21.71 -3.85 -20.74
C PRO A 18 -23.02 -4.20 -20.03
N ARG A 19 -24.09 -4.37 -20.80
CA ARG A 19 -25.37 -4.84 -20.24
C ARG A 19 -25.18 -6.14 -19.46
N ASN A 20 -25.79 -6.27 -18.29
CA ASN A 20 -25.69 -7.40 -17.35
C ASN A 20 -24.31 -7.52 -16.64
N TRP A 21 -23.46 -6.50 -16.75
CA TRP A 21 -22.19 -6.41 -16.06
C TRP A 21 -22.14 -5.19 -15.15
N MET A 22 -21.36 -5.25 -14.08
CA MET A 22 -21.06 -4.11 -13.21
C MET A 22 -19.55 -4.05 -12.98
N PHE A 23 -19.00 -2.85 -12.81
CA PHE A 23 -17.58 -2.72 -12.45
C PHE A 23 -17.30 -3.28 -11.05
N CYS A 24 -16.09 -3.79 -10.86
CA CYS A 24 -15.64 -4.34 -9.59
C CYS A 24 -15.03 -3.21 -8.73
N GLU A 25 -15.90 -2.41 -8.10
CA GLU A 25 -15.56 -1.22 -7.30
C GLU A 25 -16.04 -1.33 -5.84
N GLY A 26 -16.38 -2.53 -5.39
CA GLY A 26 -16.83 -2.76 -4.03
C GLY A 26 -18.26 -2.28 -3.74
N GLN A 27 -19.10 -2.08 -4.77
CA GLN A 27 -20.49 -1.62 -4.60
C GLN A 27 -21.27 -2.61 -3.76
N ILE A 28 -22.13 -2.05 -2.88
CA ILE A 28 -23.06 -2.83 -2.07
C ILE A 28 -24.34 -3.05 -2.85
N LEU A 29 -24.75 -4.30 -2.97
CA LEU A 29 -25.95 -4.73 -3.66
C LEU A 29 -26.98 -5.34 -2.68
N PRO A 30 -28.27 -5.14 -2.89
CA PRO A 30 -29.30 -5.80 -2.10
C PRO A 30 -29.43 -7.28 -2.51
N ILE A 31 -29.53 -8.16 -1.52
CA ILE A 31 -29.64 -9.62 -1.72
C ILE A 31 -30.96 -9.97 -2.41
N ASN A 32 -32.07 -9.32 -2.03
CA ASN A 32 -33.40 -9.64 -2.53
C ASN A 32 -33.53 -9.56 -4.07
N THR A 33 -32.79 -8.66 -4.72
CA THR A 33 -32.77 -8.49 -6.18
C THR A 33 -31.61 -9.22 -6.87
N ASN A 34 -30.66 -9.79 -6.11
CA ASN A 34 -29.44 -10.43 -6.63
C ASN A 34 -29.17 -11.79 -5.96
N GLN A 35 -30.22 -12.54 -5.64
CA GLN A 35 -30.12 -13.79 -4.86
C GLN A 35 -29.20 -14.83 -5.50
N ALA A 36 -29.26 -15.00 -6.80
CA ALA A 36 -28.42 -15.96 -7.53
C ALA A 36 -26.93 -15.58 -7.43
N LEU A 37 -26.58 -14.30 -7.58
CA LEU A 37 -25.22 -13.82 -7.45
C LEU A 37 -24.73 -13.95 -5.99
N TYR A 38 -25.58 -13.60 -5.02
CA TYR A 38 -25.28 -13.77 -3.60
C TYR A 38 -25.03 -15.24 -3.23
N SER A 39 -25.76 -16.19 -3.81
CA SER A 39 -25.52 -17.62 -3.55
C SER A 39 -24.14 -18.11 -3.99
N LEU A 40 -23.48 -17.39 -4.93
CA LEU A 40 -22.13 -17.66 -5.40
C LEU A 40 -21.05 -16.91 -4.59
N LEU A 41 -21.27 -15.63 -4.34
CA LEU A 41 -20.28 -14.75 -3.72
C LEU A 41 -20.37 -14.73 -2.19
N GLY A 42 -21.57 -14.93 -1.63
CA GLY A 42 -21.81 -14.72 -0.20
C GLY A 42 -21.47 -13.28 0.20
N ASN A 43 -20.96 -13.10 1.40
CA ASN A 43 -20.48 -11.83 1.95
C ASN A 43 -18.94 -11.71 1.96
N LEU A 44 -18.25 -12.48 1.10
CA LEU A 44 -16.77 -12.55 1.07
C LEU A 44 -16.11 -11.19 0.83
N TYR A 45 -16.76 -10.30 0.10
CA TYR A 45 -16.22 -8.98 -0.27
C TYR A 45 -16.81 -7.85 0.57
N GLY A 46 -17.73 -8.15 1.51
CA GLY A 46 -18.37 -7.19 2.40
C GLY A 46 -19.90 -7.21 2.33
N GLY A 47 -20.52 -6.23 2.98
CA GLY A 47 -21.96 -6.19 3.22
C GLY A 47 -22.32 -6.79 4.57
N ASP A 48 -23.61 -6.77 4.95
CA ASP A 48 -24.11 -7.32 6.22
C ASP A 48 -24.44 -8.81 6.16
N GLY A 49 -24.46 -9.40 4.96
CA GLY A 49 -24.77 -10.82 4.75
C GLY A 49 -26.23 -11.20 5.01
N ALA A 50 -27.08 -10.26 5.42
CA ALA A 50 -28.49 -10.47 5.71
C ALA A 50 -29.42 -9.78 4.68
N ALA A 51 -29.16 -8.51 4.40
CA ALA A 51 -29.89 -7.71 3.39
C ALA A 51 -29.01 -7.31 2.22
N THR A 52 -27.68 -7.19 2.43
CA THR A 52 -26.73 -6.67 1.47
C THR A 52 -25.46 -7.51 1.39
N PHE A 53 -24.79 -7.47 0.24
CA PHE A 53 -23.45 -7.98 0.00
C PHE A 53 -22.67 -7.03 -0.91
N ALA A 54 -21.36 -7.12 -0.92
CA ALA A 54 -20.51 -6.28 -1.76
C ALA A 54 -19.93 -7.07 -2.95
N LEU A 55 -19.70 -6.37 -4.05
CA LEU A 55 -18.88 -6.84 -5.16
C LEU A 55 -17.38 -6.72 -4.83
N PRO A 56 -16.50 -7.47 -5.51
CA PRO A 56 -15.05 -7.29 -5.38
C PRO A 56 -14.63 -5.84 -5.70
N ASP A 57 -13.59 -5.34 -5.02
CA ASP A 57 -12.97 -4.05 -5.34
C ASP A 57 -11.56 -4.28 -5.90
N TYR A 58 -11.41 -4.07 -7.22
CA TYR A 58 -10.14 -4.20 -7.93
C TYR A 58 -9.41 -2.87 -8.16
N ARG A 59 -9.91 -1.75 -7.64
CA ARG A 59 -9.25 -0.46 -7.79
C ARG A 59 -7.88 -0.47 -7.10
N GLY A 60 -6.81 -0.23 -7.89
CA GLY A 60 -5.43 -0.28 -7.39
C GLY A 60 -4.95 -1.67 -6.95
N ARG A 61 -5.58 -2.76 -7.39
CA ARG A 61 -5.28 -4.14 -7.00
C ARG A 61 -5.09 -5.03 -8.22
N VAL A 62 -4.27 -6.06 -8.03
CA VAL A 62 -4.09 -7.16 -8.99
C VAL A 62 -4.73 -8.44 -8.44
N PRO A 63 -5.28 -9.32 -9.30
CA PRO A 63 -5.76 -10.62 -8.87
C PRO A 63 -4.59 -11.53 -8.48
N VAL A 64 -4.75 -12.26 -7.39
CA VAL A 64 -3.79 -13.27 -6.92
C VAL A 64 -4.56 -14.57 -6.72
N HIS A 65 -3.93 -15.71 -7.04
CA HIS A 65 -4.57 -17.02 -6.85
C HIS A 65 -4.72 -17.36 -5.36
N VAL A 66 -5.83 -18.00 -5.03
CA VAL A 66 -6.12 -18.48 -3.67
C VAL A 66 -5.04 -19.45 -3.17
N SER A 67 -4.65 -19.32 -1.91
CA SER A 67 -3.73 -20.23 -1.23
C SER A 67 -4.13 -20.41 0.24
N THR A 68 -3.42 -21.26 0.97
CA THR A 68 -3.64 -21.46 2.41
C THR A 68 -3.42 -20.18 3.22
N THR A 69 -2.54 -19.29 2.77
CA THR A 69 -2.22 -18.01 3.42
C THR A 69 -3.01 -16.84 2.86
N LEU A 70 -3.65 -17.01 1.69
CA LEU A 70 -4.44 -16.00 0.98
C LEU A 70 -5.82 -16.59 0.63
N PRO A 71 -6.74 -16.66 1.58
CA PRO A 71 -8.12 -17.13 1.34
C PRO A 71 -8.84 -16.27 0.31
N LEU A 72 -9.83 -16.86 -0.37
CA LEU A 72 -10.70 -16.13 -1.29
C LEU A 72 -11.36 -14.92 -0.59
N GLY A 73 -11.41 -13.79 -1.28
CA GLY A 73 -11.97 -12.54 -0.73
C GLY A 73 -10.97 -11.69 0.06
N THR A 74 -9.78 -12.22 0.38
CA THR A 74 -8.76 -11.44 1.09
C THR A 74 -8.27 -10.27 0.24
N SER A 75 -8.24 -9.09 0.87
CA SER A 75 -7.70 -7.86 0.29
C SER A 75 -6.50 -7.40 1.10
N ALA A 76 -5.34 -7.26 0.47
CA ALA A 76 -4.09 -6.88 1.12
C ALA A 76 -3.27 -5.92 0.25
N GLY A 77 -2.17 -5.40 0.84
CA GLY A 77 -1.30 -4.44 0.16
C GLY A 77 -1.82 -3.01 0.20
N LYS A 78 -0.97 -2.08 -0.25
CA LYS A 78 -1.26 -0.64 -0.30
C LYS A 78 -0.70 -0.04 -1.58
N ALA A 79 -1.49 0.81 -2.25
CA ALA A 79 -1.05 1.56 -3.43
C ALA A 79 -0.01 2.65 -3.09
N PHE A 80 -0.04 3.16 -1.85
CA PHE A 80 0.92 4.12 -1.31
C PHE A 80 1.47 3.58 0.00
N HIS A 81 2.76 3.76 0.23
CA HIS A 81 3.42 3.31 1.44
C HIS A 81 4.35 4.39 2.00
N GLN A 82 4.26 4.63 3.29
CA GLN A 82 5.18 5.48 4.04
C GLN A 82 6.17 4.56 4.79
N LEU A 83 7.46 4.74 4.53
CA LEU A 83 8.50 3.96 5.21
C LEU A 83 8.52 4.27 6.71
N THR A 84 8.57 3.23 7.50
CA THR A 84 8.83 3.30 8.93
C THR A 84 10.31 3.07 9.24
N VAL A 85 10.74 3.43 10.45
CA VAL A 85 12.15 3.21 10.88
C VAL A 85 12.55 1.73 10.78
N ASN A 86 11.61 0.81 11.08
CA ASN A 86 11.88 -0.63 11.03
C ASN A 86 12.04 -1.20 9.62
N GLU A 87 11.53 -0.49 8.61
CA GLU A 87 11.58 -0.89 7.19
C GLU A 87 12.83 -0.34 6.49
N MET A 88 13.54 0.59 7.13
CA MET A 88 14.80 1.10 6.60
C MET A 88 15.93 0.10 6.89
N PRO A 89 16.80 -0.20 5.90
CA PRO A 89 18.01 -0.97 6.13
C PRO A 89 18.87 -0.33 7.22
N ARG A 90 19.54 -1.13 8.01
CA ARG A 90 20.52 -0.62 8.97
C ARG A 90 21.64 0.11 8.23
N HIS A 91 21.85 1.34 8.57
CA HIS A 91 22.88 2.18 7.99
C HIS A 91 23.53 3.04 9.09
N THR A 92 24.77 3.57 8.82
CA THR A 92 25.51 4.49 9.69
C THR A 92 26.07 5.62 8.85
N HIS A 93 26.22 6.78 9.46
CA HIS A 93 26.89 7.92 8.86
C HIS A 93 28.26 8.07 9.48
N LEU A 94 29.29 8.21 8.65
CA LEU A 94 30.64 8.51 9.12
C LEU A 94 30.77 10.01 9.35
N ILE A 95 31.19 10.38 10.53
CA ILE A 95 31.58 11.76 10.85
C ILE A 95 33.07 11.87 10.57
N SER A 96 33.43 12.78 9.65
CA SER A 96 34.84 13.03 9.33
C SER A 96 35.37 14.18 10.18
N ALA A 97 36.60 14.04 10.62
CA ALA A 97 37.34 15.06 11.36
C ALA A 97 38.73 15.22 10.76
N SER A 98 39.36 16.37 10.98
CA SER A 98 40.75 16.62 10.63
C SER A 98 41.67 16.19 11.75
N SER A 99 42.81 15.58 11.44
CA SER A 99 43.90 15.30 12.37
C SER A 99 44.78 16.51 12.64
N ASN A 100 44.59 17.62 11.92
CA ASN A 100 45.35 18.84 12.15
C ASN A 100 44.89 19.53 13.44
N PRO A 101 45.77 20.32 14.10
CA PRO A 101 45.37 21.14 15.24
C PRO A 101 44.25 22.10 14.92
N ALA A 102 43.31 22.28 15.84
CA ALA A 102 42.23 23.25 15.68
C ALA A 102 42.80 24.67 15.61
N ASN A 103 42.37 25.44 14.60
CA ASN A 103 42.80 26.82 14.34
C ASN A 103 41.69 27.81 14.10
N ALA A 104 40.41 27.38 14.18
CA ALA A 104 39.23 28.21 13.98
C ALA A 104 38.26 28.03 15.12
N ALA A 105 37.67 29.16 15.57
CA ALA A 105 36.61 29.15 16.59
C ALA A 105 35.20 29.02 16.00
N SER A 106 35.02 29.21 14.68
CA SER A 106 33.75 29.10 13.98
C SER A 106 33.65 27.78 13.24
N PRO A 107 32.48 27.10 13.30
CA PRO A 107 32.25 25.88 12.53
C PRO A 107 31.98 26.13 11.03
N LEU A 108 31.80 27.38 10.62
CA LEU A 108 31.49 27.73 9.24
C LEU A 108 32.66 27.36 8.31
N ASN A 109 32.37 26.47 7.32
CA ASN A 109 33.37 25.92 6.38
C ASN A 109 34.52 25.20 7.06
N SER A 110 34.31 24.70 8.27
CA SER A 110 35.34 24.02 9.07
C SER A 110 34.88 22.59 9.44
N ALA A 111 35.84 21.70 9.68
CA ALA A 111 35.59 20.36 10.20
C ALA A 111 36.05 20.28 11.66
N TRP A 112 35.60 19.28 12.39
CA TRP A 112 36.18 18.91 13.68
C TRP A 112 37.67 18.69 13.53
N ALA A 113 38.44 19.16 14.46
CA ALA A 113 39.90 19.09 14.40
C ALA A 113 40.48 18.61 15.76
N ALA A 114 41.73 18.18 15.76
CA ALA A 114 42.42 17.78 16.97
C ALA A 114 42.64 18.99 17.89
N ALA A 115 42.17 18.91 19.14
CA ALA A 115 42.41 19.88 20.17
C ALA A 115 42.58 19.18 21.52
N ASP A 116 43.35 19.83 22.41
CA ASP A 116 43.56 19.32 23.77
C ASP A 116 42.25 19.50 24.59
N ASN A 117 41.99 18.50 25.45
CA ASN A 117 40.86 18.53 26.39
C ASN A 117 39.45 18.68 25.73
N GLN A 118 39.20 18.02 24.61
CA GLN A 118 37.92 18.04 23.94
C GLN A 118 36.83 17.12 24.56
N TYR A 119 37.22 16.26 25.49
CA TYR A 119 36.31 15.28 26.08
C TYR A 119 36.28 15.46 27.60
N ALA A 120 35.09 15.30 28.18
CA ALA A 120 34.85 15.32 29.63
C ALA A 120 34.09 14.06 30.03
N PRO A 121 34.08 13.70 31.34
CA PRO A 121 33.19 12.66 31.83
C PRO A 121 31.73 12.95 31.46
N ALA A 122 30.95 11.89 31.17
CA ALA A 122 29.55 11.99 30.73
C ALA A 122 28.59 12.14 31.94
N ASP A 123 28.90 13.04 32.88
CA ASP A 123 28.16 13.26 34.14
C ASP A 123 27.32 14.55 34.15
N ALA A 124 27.60 15.50 33.26
CA ALA A 124 26.86 16.77 33.12
C ALA A 124 26.48 17.00 31.66
N LEU A 125 25.58 16.15 31.12
CA LEU A 125 25.17 16.19 29.71
C LEU A 125 24.23 17.35 29.46
N VAL A 126 24.52 18.13 28.42
CA VAL A 126 23.60 19.16 27.85
C VAL A 126 23.28 18.78 26.44
N GLN A 127 22.05 19.13 26.02
CA GLN A 127 21.62 18.91 24.65
C GLN A 127 22.39 19.83 23.70
N MET A 128 22.97 19.30 22.64
CA MET A 128 23.54 20.09 21.56
C MET A 128 22.44 20.82 20.79
N SER A 129 22.83 21.86 20.05
CA SER A 129 21.90 22.56 19.17
C SER A 129 21.18 21.57 18.22
N ASP A 130 19.86 21.71 18.09
CA ASP A 130 19.04 20.91 17.16
C ASP A 130 19.50 21.07 15.69
N GLN A 131 20.26 22.12 15.38
CA GLN A 131 20.85 22.34 14.07
C GLN A 131 22.19 21.65 13.86
N SER A 132 22.73 21.00 14.88
CA SER A 132 23.99 20.25 14.77
C SER A 132 23.89 19.02 13.85
N VAL A 133 22.67 18.48 13.71
CA VAL A 133 22.35 17.40 12.77
C VAL A 133 21.06 17.80 12.05
N SER A 134 21.14 17.97 10.73
CA SER A 134 19.97 18.31 9.94
C SER A 134 19.04 17.10 9.76
N ILE A 135 17.74 17.36 9.84
CA ILE A 135 16.74 16.35 9.47
C ILE A 135 16.75 16.18 7.95
N THR A 136 16.84 14.94 7.48
CA THR A 136 16.74 14.60 6.07
C THR A 136 15.54 13.69 5.84
N GLY A 137 14.82 13.93 4.74
CA GLY A 137 13.60 13.21 4.40
C GLY A 137 12.33 13.94 4.84
N GLY A 138 11.19 13.58 4.26
CA GLY A 138 9.90 14.23 4.48
C GLY A 138 8.82 13.32 5.04
N SER A 139 9.14 12.05 5.31
CA SER A 139 8.18 11.02 5.77
C SER A 139 6.91 10.96 4.90
N GLN A 140 7.02 11.32 3.61
CA GLN A 140 5.88 11.30 2.69
C GLN A 140 5.65 9.91 2.13
N PRO A 141 4.40 9.47 1.99
CA PRO A 141 4.09 8.24 1.30
C PRO A 141 4.57 8.30 -0.17
N HIS A 142 5.18 7.22 -0.64
CA HIS A 142 5.54 7.04 -2.04
C HIS A 142 4.60 6.05 -2.73
N ASN A 143 4.53 6.12 -4.05
CA ASN A 143 3.76 5.18 -4.85
C ASN A 143 4.42 3.79 -4.77
N ASN A 144 3.64 2.80 -4.34
CA ASN A 144 4.07 1.41 -4.17
C ASN A 144 3.52 0.49 -5.27
N MET A 145 2.90 1.05 -6.30
CA MET A 145 2.37 0.27 -7.42
C MET A 145 3.47 -0.01 -8.44
N GLN A 146 3.52 -1.25 -8.94
CA GLN A 146 4.34 -1.60 -10.09
C GLN A 146 3.91 -0.82 -11.34
N PRO A 147 4.73 -0.73 -12.42
CA PRO A 147 4.26 -0.17 -13.68
C PRO A 147 2.96 -0.84 -14.14
N TYR A 148 1.93 -0.07 -14.47
CA TYR A 148 0.59 -0.57 -14.77
C TYR A 148 -0.04 0.14 -15.97
N LEU A 149 -0.97 -0.58 -16.61
CA LEU A 149 -1.91 -0.04 -17.58
C LEU A 149 -3.32 -0.26 -17.02
N VAL A 150 -4.12 0.80 -16.95
CA VAL A 150 -5.46 0.75 -16.35
C VAL A 150 -6.45 0.12 -17.33
N LEU A 151 -7.11 -0.94 -16.88
CA LEU A 151 -8.26 -1.58 -17.51
C LEU A 151 -9.34 -1.78 -16.45
N ASN A 152 -10.60 -1.88 -16.88
CA ASN A 152 -11.71 -2.08 -15.99
C ASN A 152 -11.98 -3.57 -15.77
N TYR A 153 -12.03 -4.01 -14.51
CA TYR A 153 -12.61 -5.29 -14.14
C TYR A 153 -14.12 -5.14 -14.02
N ALA A 154 -14.87 -6.00 -14.67
CA ALA A 154 -16.31 -6.06 -14.50
C ALA A 154 -16.76 -7.50 -14.22
N ILE A 155 -17.81 -7.64 -13.42
CA ILE A 155 -18.43 -8.90 -13.01
C ILE A 155 -19.80 -9.02 -13.66
N ALA A 156 -20.12 -10.21 -14.17
CA ALA A 156 -21.44 -10.52 -14.70
C ALA A 156 -22.45 -10.67 -13.55
N VAL A 157 -23.44 -9.77 -13.51
CA VAL A 157 -24.54 -9.79 -12.51
C VAL A 157 -25.75 -10.56 -12.99
N GLN A 158 -25.79 -10.92 -14.27
CA GLN A 158 -26.75 -11.83 -14.89
C GLN A 158 -26.03 -12.73 -15.89
N GLY A 159 -26.43 -13.99 -15.99
CA GLY A 159 -25.82 -14.99 -16.86
C GLY A 159 -26.18 -16.42 -16.44
N ILE A 160 -25.49 -17.39 -17.03
CA ILE A 160 -25.71 -18.81 -16.75
C ILE A 160 -25.16 -19.13 -15.35
N TYR A 161 -25.98 -19.76 -14.50
CA TYR A 161 -25.55 -20.18 -13.18
C TYR A 161 -24.50 -21.30 -13.33
N PRO A 162 -23.26 -21.15 -12.76
CA PRO A 162 -22.25 -22.18 -12.87
C PRO A 162 -22.65 -23.42 -12.06
N SER A 163 -22.68 -24.59 -12.72
CA SER A 163 -22.91 -25.86 -12.02
C SER A 163 -21.62 -26.31 -11.29
N ARG A 164 -21.78 -26.82 -10.06
CA ARG A 164 -20.72 -27.61 -9.41
C ARG A 164 -20.82 -29.04 -9.94
N ASN A 165 -19.85 -29.47 -10.70
CA ASN A 165 -19.68 -30.88 -11.06
C ASN A 165 -18.90 -31.59 -9.98
#